data_d68d48e6817ffd743189c3eef50753a4
#
_entry.id   d68d48e6817ffd743189c3eef50753a4
#
_cell.length_a   1.000
_cell.length_b   1.000
_cell.length_c   1.000
_cell.angle_alpha   90.00
_cell.angle_beta   90.00
_cell.angle_gamma   90.00
#
_symmetry.space_group_name_H-M   'P 1'
#
loop_
_entity.id
_entity.type
_entity.pdbx_description
1 polymer ?
#
loop_
_entity_poly.entity_id
_entity_poly.type
_entity_poly.pdbx_seq_one_letter_code
_entity_poly.pdbx_strand_id
1 'polypeptide(L)'
;MGAHHPESPERLAAINDRLIAAGLDMYLSFHDAPLATVDQVARAHPREHVEELLASVPEHGIRHLDPDTAVCPSSMKAALRSAGAGILATDLVMSGEIENAFCAIRPPGHHAEAAKAMG
;
A
#
# COMPACT_ATOMS: atom_id res chain seq x y z
N MET A 1 2.68 13.31 5.56
CA MET A 1 1.56 14.25 5.47
C MET A 1 1.21 14.65 6.89
N GLY A 2 0.63 15.81 7.16
CA GLY A 2 0.46 16.32 8.54
C GLY A 2 -0.60 15.57 9.35
N ALA A 3 -0.69 15.87 10.67
CA ALA A 3 -1.55 15.18 11.63
C ALA A 3 -3.07 15.25 11.34
N HIS A 4 -3.50 16.04 10.37
CA HIS A 4 -4.91 16.21 9.96
C HIS A 4 -5.18 15.68 8.55
N HIS A 5 -4.23 15.01 7.92
CA HIS A 5 -4.44 14.44 6.60
C HIS A 5 -5.37 13.22 6.69
N PRO A 6 -6.40 13.10 5.80
CA PRO A 6 -7.33 11.97 5.83
C PRO A 6 -6.64 10.62 5.61
N GLU A 7 -5.54 10.59 4.84
CA GLU A 7 -4.71 9.40 4.71
C GLU A 7 -3.71 9.33 5.88
N SER A 8 -4.07 8.58 6.91
CA SER A 8 -3.30 8.45 8.14
C SER A 8 -3.23 6.97 8.60
N PRO A 9 -2.26 6.62 9.46
CA PRO A 9 -2.16 5.26 10.04
C PRO A 9 -3.41 4.84 10.79
N GLU A 10 -4.12 5.78 11.42
CA GLU A 10 -5.35 5.56 12.20
C GLU A 10 -6.46 4.94 11.35
N ARG A 11 -6.43 5.15 10.02
CA ARG A 11 -7.39 4.54 9.11
C ARG A 11 -7.35 3.00 9.16
N LEU A 12 -6.15 2.42 9.24
CA LEU A 12 -6.00 0.96 9.34
C LEU A 12 -6.45 0.45 10.72
N ALA A 13 -6.13 1.18 11.79
CA ALA A 13 -6.61 0.86 13.14
C ALA A 13 -8.14 0.88 13.20
N ALA A 14 -8.78 1.93 12.67
CA ALA A 14 -10.24 2.04 12.64
C ALA A 14 -10.92 0.91 11.84
N ILE A 15 -10.33 0.46 10.74
CA ILE A 15 -10.81 -0.69 9.98
C ILE A 15 -10.76 -1.96 10.85
N ASN A 16 -9.60 -2.22 11.46
CA ASN A 16 -9.41 -3.41 12.30
C ASN A 16 -10.35 -3.41 13.51
N ASP A 17 -10.44 -2.30 14.23
CA ASP A 17 -11.34 -2.14 15.37
C ASP A 17 -12.81 -2.36 14.99
N ARG A 18 -13.20 -1.89 13.79
CA ARG A 18 -14.56 -2.10 13.29
C ARG A 18 -14.82 -3.57 12.94
N LEU A 19 -13.88 -4.28 12.37
CA LEU A 19 -14.01 -5.72 12.10
C LEU A 19 -14.17 -6.51 13.39
N ILE A 20 -13.37 -6.22 14.41
CA ILE A 20 -13.46 -6.84 15.74
C ILE A 20 -14.82 -6.51 16.39
N ALA A 21 -15.21 -5.23 16.46
CA ALA A 21 -16.45 -4.80 17.05
C ALA A 21 -17.70 -5.40 16.37
N ALA A 22 -17.60 -5.72 15.08
CA ALA A 22 -18.66 -6.39 14.34
C ALA A 22 -18.62 -7.93 14.46
N GLY A 23 -17.61 -8.50 15.12
CA GLY A 23 -17.40 -9.94 15.24
C GLY A 23 -17.05 -10.63 13.91
N LEU A 24 -16.57 -9.86 12.93
CA LEU A 24 -16.20 -10.36 11.62
C LEU A 24 -14.81 -10.97 11.58
N ASP A 25 -13.92 -10.54 12.47
CA ASP A 25 -12.53 -11.02 12.57
C ASP A 25 -12.43 -12.54 12.72
N MET A 26 -13.41 -13.17 13.40
CA MET A 26 -13.47 -14.63 13.59
C MET A 26 -13.76 -15.42 12.29
N TYR A 27 -14.27 -14.74 11.26
CA TYR A 27 -14.61 -15.35 9.95
C TYR A 27 -13.59 -15.02 8.86
N LEU A 28 -12.55 -14.24 9.19
CA LEU A 28 -11.55 -13.79 8.25
C LEU A 28 -10.24 -14.54 8.44
N SER A 29 -9.59 -14.90 7.33
CA SER A 29 -8.21 -15.33 7.33
C SER A 29 -7.31 -14.14 7.05
N PHE A 30 -6.42 -13.83 8.00
CA PHE A 30 -5.49 -12.70 7.87
C PHE A 30 -4.20 -13.16 7.22
N HIS A 31 -3.71 -12.37 6.28
CA HIS A 31 -2.46 -12.62 5.56
C HIS A 31 -1.54 -11.41 5.65
N ASP A 32 -0.27 -11.64 5.90
CA ASP A 32 0.75 -10.60 5.81
C ASP A 32 1.10 -10.35 4.34
N ALA A 33 1.04 -9.09 3.94
CA ALA A 33 1.38 -8.70 2.58
C ALA A 33 2.88 -8.88 2.32
N PRO A 34 3.31 -9.60 1.26
CA PRO A 34 4.70 -9.66 0.84
C PRO A 34 5.12 -8.31 0.23
N LEU A 35 6.42 -8.10 0.10
CA LEU A 35 6.93 -6.99 -0.71
C LEU A 35 6.79 -7.33 -2.19
N ALA A 36 6.14 -6.48 -2.96
CA ALA A 36 6.18 -6.58 -4.41
C ALA A 36 7.61 -6.34 -4.92
N THR A 37 8.00 -7.04 -5.97
CA THR A 37 9.27 -6.79 -6.65
C THR A 37 9.16 -5.59 -7.61
N VAL A 38 10.30 -4.99 -7.96
CA VAL A 38 10.35 -3.94 -8.99
C VAL A 38 9.74 -4.43 -10.30
N ASP A 39 10.00 -5.68 -10.69
CA ASP A 39 9.45 -6.26 -11.91
C ASP A 39 7.91 -6.37 -11.88
N GLN A 40 7.34 -6.69 -10.72
CA GLN A 40 5.89 -6.72 -10.55
C GLN A 40 5.28 -5.33 -10.66
N VAL A 41 5.88 -4.33 -10.00
CA VAL A 41 5.42 -2.93 -10.07
C VAL A 41 5.60 -2.35 -11.47
N ALA A 42 6.67 -2.71 -12.18
CA ALA A 42 6.95 -2.28 -13.54
C ALA A 42 5.98 -2.83 -14.60
N ARG A 43 5.04 -3.70 -14.23
CA ARG A 43 3.93 -4.09 -15.12
C ARG A 43 2.91 -2.96 -15.31
N ALA A 44 2.78 -2.07 -14.31
CA ALA A 44 1.83 -0.96 -14.31
C ALA A 44 2.49 0.42 -14.46
N HIS A 45 3.78 0.52 -14.14
CA HIS A 45 4.55 1.76 -14.12
C HIS A 45 5.83 1.63 -14.94
N PRO A 46 6.30 2.68 -15.63
CA PRO A 46 7.63 2.68 -16.24
C PRO A 46 8.71 2.35 -15.20
N ARG A 47 9.64 1.48 -15.55
CA ARG A 47 10.71 1.04 -14.64
C ARG A 47 11.52 2.22 -14.09
N GLU A 48 11.85 3.16 -14.96
CA GLU A 48 12.59 4.38 -14.57
C GLU A 48 11.86 5.15 -13.49
N HIS A 49 10.53 5.29 -13.60
CA HIS A 49 9.70 5.95 -12.57
C HIS A 49 9.76 5.21 -11.23
N VAL A 50 9.70 3.88 -11.24
CA VAL A 50 9.80 3.05 -10.02
C VAL A 50 11.17 3.24 -9.36
N GLU A 51 12.24 3.21 -10.15
CA GLU A 51 13.63 3.38 -9.67
C GLU A 51 13.86 4.80 -9.12
N GLU A 52 13.34 5.82 -9.78
CA GLU A 52 13.37 7.22 -9.31
C GLU A 52 12.64 7.38 -7.97
N LEU A 53 11.46 6.78 -7.82
CA LEU A 53 10.73 6.80 -6.55
C LEU A 53 11.51 6.11 -5.43
N LEU A 54 12.08 4.95 -5.69
CA LEU A 54 12.93 4.23 -4.72
C LEU A 54 14.13 5.08 -4.30
N ALA A 55 14.74 5.79 -5.25
CA ALA A 55 15.87 6.69 -4.98
C ALA A 55 15.45 8.02 -4.32
N SER A 56 14.17 8.38 -4.37
CA SER A 56 13.65 9.64 -3.80
C SER A 56 13.49 9.63 -2.28
N VAL A 57 13.58 8.47 -1.66
CA VAL A 57 13.38 8.29 -0.22
C VAL A 57 14.47 9.01 0.56
N PRO A 58 14.12 9.90 1.51
CA PRO A 58 15.11 10.56 2.33
C PRO A 58 15.67 9.58 3.37
N GLU A 59 16.92 9.79 3.78
CA GLU A 59 17.52 9.02 4.89
C GLU A 59 16.84 9.35 6.23
N HIS A 60 16.40 10.59 6.41
CA HIS A 60 15.74 11.09 7.61
C HIS A 60 14.61 12.07 7.25
N GLY A 61 13.61 12.14 8.13
CA GLY A 61 12.53 13.12 8.02
C GLY A 61 11.53 12.81 6.91
N ILE A 62 10.95 13.87 6.36
CA ILE A 62 9.89 13.82 5.34
C ILE A 62 10.33 14.65 4.13
N ARG A 63 10.16 14.11 2.95
CA ARG A 63 10.33 14.80 1.66
C ARG A 63 8.98 14.85 0.95
N HIS A 64 8.56 16.03 0.51
CA HIS A 64 7.38 16.20 -0.32
C HIS A 64 7.75 15.99 -1.79
N LEU A 65 6.99 15.13 -2.47
CA LEU A 65 7.07 14.91 -3.92
C LEU A 65 6.14 15.90 -4.65
N ASP A 66 4.98 16.18 -4.03
CA ASP A 66 4.03 17.20 -4.41
C ASP A 66 3.26 17.67 -3.15
N PRO A 67 2.30 18.64 -3.24
CA PRO A 67 1.56 19.14 -2.08
C PRO A 67 0.82 18.08 -1.27
N ASP A 68 0.38 16.99 -1.91
CA ASP A 68 -0.43 15.93 -1.30
C ASP A 68 0.33 14.59 -1.16
N THR A 69 1.60 14.54 -1.59
CA THR A 69 2.40 13.31 -1.56
C THR A 69 3.72 13.54 -0.83
N ALA A 70 3.88 12.84 0.27
CA ALA A 70 5.10 12.93 1.08
C ALA A 70 5.68 11.53 1.34
N VAL A 71 7.00 11.42 1.32
CA VAL A 71 7.75 10.20 1.59
C VAL A 71 8.66 10.36 2.79
N CYS A 72 8.80 9.29 3.55
CA CYS A 72 9.75 9.14 4.65
C CYS A 72 10.56 7.85 4.43
N PRO A 73 11.57 7.54 5.24
CA PRO A 73 12.44 6.37 5.04
C PRO A 73 11.71 5.03 4.84
N SER A 74 10.52 4.85 5.41
CA SER A 74 9.74 3.62 5.32
C SER A 74 8.66 3.62 4.21
N SER A 75 8.46 4.74 3.52
CA SER A 75 7.34 4.88 2.56
C SER A 75 7.39 3.88 1.43
N MET A 76 8.56 3.65 0.83
CA MET A 76 8.67 2.69 -0.27
C MET A 76 8.44 1.25 0.18
N LYS A 77 8.89 0.90 1.39
CA LYS A 77 8.58 -0.42 1.94
C LYS A 77 7.07 -0.60 2.15
N ALA A 78 6.38 0.43 2.63
CA ALA A 78 4.93 0.42 2.77
C ALA A 78 4.23 0.33 1.41
N ALA A 79 4.67 1.09 0.41
CA ALA A 79 4.13 1.05 -0.95
C ALA A 79 4.31 -0.33 -1.62
N LEU A 80 5.50 -0.94 -1.48
CA LEU A 80 5.75 -2.28 -2.01
C LEU A 80 4.90 -3.36 -1.30
N ARG A 81 4.64 -3.23 0.01
CA ARG A 81 3.69 -4.12 0.70
C ARG A 81 2.26 -3.89 0.25
N SER A 82 1.87 -2.65 0.01
CA SER A 82 0.54 -2.30 -0.53
C SER A 82 0.30 -2.98 -1.89
N ALA A 83 1.25 -2.87 -2.81
CA ALA A 83 1.21 -3.57 -4.10
C ALA A 83 1.24 -5.10 -3.92
N GLY A 84 2.10 -5.60 -3.03
CA GLY A 84 2.23 -7.02 -2.72
C GLY A 84 0.95 -7.64 -2.15
N ALA A 85 0.17 -6.88 -1.38
CA ALA A 85 -1.13 -7.32 -0.89
C ALA A 85 -2.10 -7.62 -2.04
N GLY A 86 -2.20 -6.72 -3.02
CA GLY A 86 -3.05 -6.93 -4.20
C GLY A 86 -2.61 -8.13 -5.03
N ILE A 87 -1.30 -8.34 -5.19
CA ILE A 87 -0.75 -9.48 -5.91
C ILE A 87 -1.09 -10.79 -5.17
N LEU A 88 -0.81 -10.87 -3.86
CA LEU A 88 -1.13 -12.06 -3.06
C LEU A 88 -2.62 -12.35 -3.07
N ALA A 89 -3.47 -11.34 -2.90
CA ALA A 89 -4.92 -11.51 -2.94
C ALA A 89 -5.38 -12.08 -4.29
N THR A 90 -4.83 -11.57 -5.39
CA THR A 90 -5.13 -12.08 -6.74
C THR A 90 -4.69 -13.53 -6.90
N ASP A 91 -3.48 -13.87 -6.48
CA ASP A 91 -2.94 -15.23 -6.57
C ASP A 91 -3.79 -16.23 -5.78
N LEU A 92 -4.18 -15.89 -4.55
CA LEU A 92 -5.02 -16.75 -3.69
C LEU A 92 -6.43 -16.94 -4.25
N VAL A 93 -7.05 -15.91 -4.82
CA VAL A 93 -8.36 -16.02 -5.47
C VAL A 93 -8.25 -16.86 -6.75
N MET A 94 -7.23 -16.61 -7.58
CA MET A 94 -7.03 -17.32 -8.84
C MET A 94 -6.64 -18.80 -8.65
N SER A 95 -5.97 -19.14 -7.56
CA SER A 95 -5.67 -20.53 -7.19
C SER A 95 -6.89 -21.26 -6.60
N GLY A 96 -7.96 -20.54 -6.25
CA GLY A 96 -9.13 -21.08 -5.59
C GLY A 96 -8.95 -21.38 -4.10
N GLU A 97 -7.88 -20.86 -3.48
CA GLU A 97 -7.67 -21.00 -2.04
C GLU A 97 -8.64 -20.14 -1.23
N ILE A 98 -9.03 -18.98 -1.77
CA ILE A 98 -10.04 -18.10 -1.21
C ILE A 98 -11.01 -17.63 -2.28
N GLU A 99 -12.23 -17.25 -1.90
CA GLU A 99 -13.25 -16.78 -2.83
C GLU A 99 -13.15 -15.28 -3.13
N ASN A 100 -12.70 -14.48 -2.14
CA ASN A 100 -12.56 -13.03 -2.23
C ASN A 100 -11.54 -12.54 -1.21
N ALA A 101 -11.09 -11.30 -1.38
CA ALA A 101 -10.13 -10.66 -0.48
C ALA A 101 -10.43 -9.18 -0.28
N PHE A 102 -10.06 -8.66 0.88
CA PHE A 102 -10.04 -7.25 1.18
C PHE A 102 -8.63 -6.82 1.60
N CYS A 103 -8.04 -5.89 0.88
CA CYS A 103 -6.70 -5.40 1.16
C CYS A 103 -6.78 -4.12 2.01
N ALA A 104 -6.63 -4.26 3.34
CA ALA A 104 -6.47 -3.13 4.24
C ALA A 104 -5.04 -2.60 4.14
N ILE A 105 -4.79 -1.70 3.23
CA ILE A 105 -3.44 -1.23 2.86
C ILE A 105 -3.26 0.28 3.03
N ARG A 106 -1.99 0.68 3.18
CA ARG A 106 -1.53 2.07 3.18
C ARG A 106 -0.07 2.12 2.68
N PRO A 107 0.27 3.04 1.75
CA PRO A 107 -0.58 4.01 1.06
C PRO A 107 -1.57 3.32 0.10
N PRO A 108 -2.71 3.95 -0.22
CA PRO A 108 -3.70 3.35 -1.12
C PRO A 108 -3.27 3.42 -2.60
N GLY A 109 -2.56 4.48 -3.00
CA GLY A 109 -2.06 4.66 -4.36
C GLY A 109 -3.11 4.90 -5.44
N HIS A 110 -4.39 5.05 -5.07
CA HIS A 110 -5.51 5.10 -6.03
C HIS A 110 -5.58 6.38 -6.86
N HIS A 111 -4.81 7.40 -6.51
CA HIS A 111 -4.66 8.62 -7.32
C HIS A 111 -3.40 8.61 -8.20
N ALA A 112 -2.54 7.60 -8.06
CA ALA A 112 -1.33 7.50 -8.86
C ALA A 112 -1.64 7.28 -10.34
N GLU A 113 -0.81 7.87 -11.20
CA GLU A 113 -0.82 7.63 -12.64
C GLU A 113 0.35 6.71 -13.03
N ALA A 114 0.43 6.34 -14.30
CA ALA A 114 1.48 5.43 -14.77
C ALA A 114 2.90 5.91 -14.39
N ALA A 115 3.16 7.21 -14.49
CA ALA A 115 4.46 7.83 -14.21
C ALA A 115 4.37 9.01 -13.23
N LYS A 116 3.38 8.99 -12.32
CA LYS A 116 3.20 10.03 -11.32
C LYS A 116 2.76 9.41 -10.00
N ALA A 117 3.54 9.64 -8.95
CA ALA A 117 3.14 9.30 -7.60
C ALA A 117 2.07 10.28 -7.09
N MET A 118 1.06 9.78 -6.37
CA MET A 118 0.05 10.58 -5.70
C MET A 118 -0.65 9.77 -4.60
N GLY A 119 -0.81 10.38 -3.42
CA GLY A 119 -1.51 9.82 -2.26
C GLY A 119 -0.62 9.06 -1.30
#